data_f9ea72553b8850a26d1c3b031c556cf9
#
_entry.id   f9ea72553b8850a26d1c3b031c556cf9
#
_cell.length_a   1.000
_cell.length_b   1.000
_cell.length_c   1.000
_cell.angle_alpha   90.00
_cell.angle_beta   90.00
_cell.angle_gamma   90.00
#
_symmetry.space_group_name_H-M   'P 1'
#
loop_
_entity.id
_entity.type
_entity.pdbx_description
1 polymer ?
#
loop_
_entity_poly.entity_id
_entity_poly.type
_entity_poly.pdbx_seq_one_letter_code
_entity_poly.pdbx_strand_id
1 'polypeptide(L)'
;APISPDVLVSTPSFVAEHKMLSLANVEMLVVDEADTLLDEGFRSETMSVLQNLSDSAQQLFVTATIPKSVRLFFDQACPSLVTLASPHLHHLPRRLSVMFVDPSGSKELAVLKELFRVFTTPGCEHDQVLIFRDKRSSVEQLSRFLSQRNVDHVAWTGEGSDRKTRTSPSLAPFLAGPSEYLARRSPPGQDAPRVLVTTSLLSRGLDFGPFLRHVFLPDAGRNTKRSVHAANNNALELLHRAGRSARAGRSGTVVVFDKSSAPGKSKVLINRRGQKKGVVRGQMDLLVQALRAPRPRRRWPPQRKGVST
;
A
#
# COMPACT_ATOMS: atom_id res chain seq x y z
N ALA A 1 -12.43 -18.41 -35.63
CA ALA A 1 -11.17 -18.51 -34.90
C ALA A 1 -11.34 -17.77 -33.58
N PRO A 2 -10.87 -18.31 -32.47
CA PRO A 2 -10.88 -17.55 -31.22
C PRO A 2 -10.02 -16.29 -31.41
N ILE A 3 -10.59 -15.13 -31.08
CA ILE A 3 -9.88 -13.87 -31.13
C ILE A 3 -8.83 -13.93 -30.03
N SER A 4 -7.56 -14.00 -30.41
CA SER A 4 -6.45 -13.85 -29.46
C SER A 4 -6.34 -12.36 -29.10
N PRO A 5 -6.43 -11.97 -27.84
CA PRO A 5 -6.25 -10.58 -27.45
C PRO A 5 -4.80 -10.14 -27.68
N ASP A 6 -4.60 -8.90 -28.11
CA ASP A 6 -3.26 -8.30 -28.19
C ASP A 6 -2.66 -8.03 -26.81
N VAL A 7 -3.50 -7.78 -25.81
CA VAL A 7 -3.11 -7.54 -24.41
C VAL A 7 -4.01 -8.34 -23.47
N LEU A 8 -3.38 -9.15 -22.61
CA LEU A 8 -4.06 -9.85 -21.52
C LEU A 8 -3.66 -9.24 -20.18
N VAL A 9 -4.63 -8.76 -19.41
CA VAL A 9 -4.43 -8.33 -18.01
C VAL A 9 -5.07 -9.35 -17.09
N SER A 10 -4.26 -9.95 -16.22
CA SER A 10 -4.72 -11.07 -15.39
C SER A 10 -3.93 -11.17 -14.08
N THR A 11 -4.37 -12.05 -13.19
CA THR A 11 -3.60 -12.47 -12.01
C THR A 11 -2.77 -13.72 -12.34
N PRO A 12 -1.62 -13.94 -11.67
CA PRO A 12 -0.83 -15.15 -11.88
C PRO A 12 -1.63 -16.45 -11.67
N SER A 13 -2.47 -16.49 -10.63
CA SER A 13 -3.31 -17.66 -10.32
C SER A 13 -4.27 -17.98 -11.47
N PHE A 14 -4.93 -16.94 -12.02
CA PHE A 14 -5.84 -17.16 -13.16
C PHE A 14 -5.10 -17.76 -14.36
N VAL A 15 -3.92 -17.22 -14.71
CA VAL A 15 -3.12 -17.74 -15.83
C VAL A 15 -2.64 -19.16 -15.56
N ALA A 16 -2.17 -19.44 -14.35
CA ALA A 16 -1.69 -20.76 -13.95
C ALA A 16 -2.79 -21.86 -13.96
N GLU A 17 -4.01 -21.48 -13.62
CA GLU A 17 -5.16 -22.39 -13.60
C GLU A 17 -5.73 -22.67 -15.01
N HIS A 18 -5.65 -21.68 -15.92
CA HIS A 18 -6.22 -21.77 -17.26
C HIS A 18 -5.23 -22.35 -18.27
N LYS A 19 -5.03 -23.69 -18.19
CA LYS A 19 -4.11 -24.44 -19.07
C LYS A 19 -4.37 -24.28 -20.59
N MET A 20 -5.52 -23.75 -20.97
CA MET A 20 -5.85 -23.44 -22.37
C MET A 20 -5.20 -22.15 -22.88
N LEU A 21 -4.66 -21.32 -21.99
CA LEU A 21 -3.91 -20.12 -22.36
C LEU A 21 -2.49 -20.52 -22.77
N SER A 22 -2.18 -20.40 -24.05
CA SER A 22 -0.81 -20.57 -24.53
C SER A 22 -0.03 -19.27 -24.35
N LEU A 23 1.09 -19.33 -23.64
CA LEU A 23 2.00 -18.20 -23.47
C LEU A 23 3.14 -18.20 -24.51
N ALA A 24 3.14 -19.14 -25.46
CA ALA A 24 4.22 -19.35 -26.42
C ALA A 24 4.43 -18.14 -27.36
N ASN A 25 3.36 -17.38 -27.64
CA ASN A 25 3.39 -16.21 -28.52
C ASN A 25 3.44 -14.88 -27.74
N VAL A 26 3.66 -14.91 -26.43
CA VAL A 26 3.80 -13.70 -25.62
C VAL A 26 5.17 -13.08 -25.89
N GLU A 27 5.17 -11.88 -26.44
CA GLU A 27 6.40 -11.13 -26.75
C GLU A 27 6.90 -10.34 -25.53
N MET A 28 5.97 -9.90 -24.67
CA MET A 28 6.30 -9.13 -23.46
C MET A 28 5.43 -9.54 -22.29
N LEU A 29 6.05 -9.81 -21.16
CA LEU A 29 5.41 -9.97 -19.85
C LEU A 29 5.71 -8.77 -18.98
N VAL A 30 4.70 -8.14 -18.41
CA VAL A 30 4.82 -7.12 -17.37
C VAL A 30 4.31 -7.68 -16.06
N VAL A 31 5.18 -7.73 -15.05
CA VAL A 31 4.86 -8.14 -13.68
C VAL A 31 4.81 -6.88 -12.81
N ASP A 32 3.61 -6.36 -12.55
CA ASP A 32 3.42 -5.21 -11.66
C ASP A 32 3.32 -5.66 -10.20
N GLU A 33 3.75 -4.80 -9.25
CA GLU A 33 3.87 -5.12 -7.82
C GLU A 33 4.71 -6.42 -7.58
N ALA A 34 5.85 -6.53 -8.31
CA ALA A 34 6.66 -7.73 -8.34
C ALA A 34 7.16 -8.18 -6.96
N ASP A 35 7.35 -7.26 -6.02
CA ASP A 35 7.68 -7.58 -4.63
C ASP A 35 6.61 -8.42 -3.94
N THR A 36 5.35 -8.21 -4.29
CA THR A 36 4.22 -8.99 -3.77
C THR A 36 4.09 -10.32 -4.48
N LEU A 37 4.18 -10.31 -5.80
CA LEU A 37 3.97 -11.51 -6.62
C LEU A 37 5.11 -12.51 -6.50
N LEU A 38 6.32 -12.07 -6.11
CA LEU A 38 7.48 -12.91 -5.86
C LEU A 38 7.69 -13.24 -4.37
N ASP A 39 6.80 -12.76 -3.49
CA ASP A 39 6.78 -13.16 -2.08
C ASP A 39 6.10 -14.52 -1.89
N GLU A 40 6.26 -15.14 -0.71
CA GLU A 40 5.87 -16.53 -0.44
C GLU A 40 4.41 -16.88 -0.80
N GLY A 41 3.49 -15.89 -0.75
CA GLY A 41 2.06 -16.11 -0.98
C GLY A 41 1.63 -16.32 -2.43
N PHE A 42 2.39 -15.81 -3.42
CA PHE A 42 2.03 -15.84 -4.85
C PHE A 42 3.17 -16.33 -5.74
N ARG A 43 4.26 -16.73 -5.13
CA ARG A 43 5.49 -17.07 -5.84
C ARG A 43 5.33 -18.28 -6.74
N SER A 44 4.60 -19.31 -6.30
CA SER A 44 4.39 -20.55 -7.07
C SER A 44 3.67 -20.29 -8.38
N GLU A 45 2.59 -19.53 -8.35
CA GLU A 45 1.78 -19.18 -9.52
C GLU A 45 2.56 -18.26 -10.47
N THR A 46 3.26 -17.27 -9.90
CA THR A 46 4.10 -16.36 -10.68
C THR A 46 5.24 -17.11 -11.37
N MET A 47 5.89 -18.05 -10.67
CA MET A 47 6.90 -18.91 -11.24
C MET A 47 6.37 -19.79 -12.36
N SER A 48 5.19 -20.36 -12.18
CA SER A 48 4.51 -21.15 -13.23
C SER A 48 4.31 -20.32 -14.51
N VAL A 49 3.89 -19.06 -14.38
CA VAL A 49 3.77 -18.17 -15.55
C VAL A 49 5.12 -17.93 -16.21
N LEU A 50 6.16 -17.57 -15.43
CA LEU A 50 7.51 -17.29 -15.94
C LEU A 50 8.12 -18.49 -16.67
N GLN A 51 7.94 -19.70 -16.17
CA GLN A 51 8.46 -20.94 -16.74
C GLN A 51 7.78 -21.36 -18.04
N ASN A 52 6.57 -20.89 -18.30
CA ASN A 52 5.81 -21.22 -19.51
C ASN A 52 5.92 -20.14 -20.61
N LEU A 53 6.74 -19.10 -20.40
CA LEU A 53 7.04 -18.10 -21.42
C LEU A 53 8.10 -18.61 -22.40
N SER A 54 8.05 -18.05 -23.62
CA SER A 54 9.16 -18.20 -24.57
C SER A 54 10.43 -17.53 -24.04
N ASP A 55 11.59 -18.13 -24.29
CA ASP A 55 12.91 -17.55 -23.94
C ASP A 55 13.15 -16.19 -24.64
N SER A 56 12.46 -15.93 -25.75
CA SER A 56 12.53 -14.65 -26.47
C SER A 56 11.63 -13.57 -25.88
N ALA A 57 10.73 -13.90 -24.96
CA ALA A 57 9.81 -12.93 -24.36
C ALA A 57 10.55 -11.94 -23.47
N GLN A 58 10.31 -10.66 -23.70
CA GLN A 58 10.84 -9.61 -22.84
C GLN A 58 10.11 -9.62 -21.48
N GLN A 59 10.85 -9.62 -20.39
CA GLN A 59 10.29 -9.59 -19.05
C GLN A 59 10.54 -8.23 -18.39
N LEU A 60 9.49 -7.58 -17.93
CA LEU A 60 9.54 -6.30 -17.23
C LEU A 60 8.93 -6.45 -15.83
N PHE A 61 9.76 -6.25 -14.80
CA PHE A 61 9.32 -6.28 -13.40
C PHE A 61 9.20 -4.85 -12.87
N VAL A 62 8.01 -4.48 -12.42
CA VAL A 62 7.74 -3.16 -11.85
C VAL A 62 7.45 -3.33 -10.35
N THR A 63 8.15 -2.58 -9.52
CA THR A 63 7.95 -2.66 -8.08
C THR A 63 8.35 -1.36 -7.38
N ALA A 64 7.67 -1.04 -6.29
CA ALA A 64 8.00 0.09 -5.43
C ALA A 64 9.07 -0.26 -4.39
N THR A 65 9.29 -1.55 -4.13
CA THR A 65 10.24 -2.04 -3.11
C THR A 65 10.97 -3.29 -3.61
N ILE A 66 12.21 -3.48 -3.14
CA ILE A 66 12.98 -4.68 -3.45
C ILE A 66 13.43 -5.32 -2.12
N PRO A 67 12.59 -6.16 -1.49
CA PRO A 67 12.96 -6.94 -0.32
C PRO A 67 14.14 -7.88 -0.63
N LYS A 68 14.84 -8.32 0.43
CA LYS A 68 15.99 -9.23 0.26
C LYS A 68 15.61 -10.54 -0.46
N SER A 69 14.43 -11.08 -0.18
CA SER A 69 13.90 -12.30 -0.85
C SER A 69 13.73 -12.12 -2.35
N VAL A 70 13.19 -10.99 -2.76
CA VAL A 70 12.98 -10.64 -4.18
C VAL A 70 14.31 -10.35 -4.87
N ARG A 71 15.25 -9.69 -4.20
CA ARG A 71 16.61 -9.48 -4.74
C ARG A 71 17.32 -10.81 -4.98
N LEU A 72 17.31 -11.71 -4.00
CA LEU A 72 17.90 -13.05 -4.16
C LEU A 72 17.24 -13.84 -5.30
N PHE A 73 15.95 -13.69 -5.48
CA PHE A 73 15.25 -14.28 -6.63
C PHE A 73 15.81 -13.74 -7.95
N PHE A 74 15.91 -12.42 -8.12
CA PHE A 74 16.43 -11.83 -9.34
C PHE A 74 17.88 -12.22 -9.61
N ASP A 75 18.72 -12.23 -8.57
CA ASP A 75 20.13 -12.64 -8.71
C ASP A 75 20.29 -14.09 -9.20
N GLN A 76 19.33 -14.97 -8.83
CA GLN A 76 19.35 -16.41 -9.19
C GLN A 76 18.63 -16.72 -10.49
N ALA A 77 17.43 -16.16 -10.69
CA ALA A 77 16.55 -16.51 -11.80
C ALA A 77 16.72 -15.61 -13.03
N CYS A 78 17.19 -14.38 -12.83
CA CYS A 78 17.32 -13.38 -13.89
C CYS A 78 18.68 -12.66 -13.81
N PRO A 79 19.82 -13.37 -13.99
CA PRO A 79 21.16 -12.79 -13.78
C PRO A 79 21.50 -11.66 -14.77
N SER A 80 20.84 -11.61 -15.92
CA SER A 80 20.98 -10.56 -16.93
C SER A 80 20.02 -9.37 -16.73
N LEU A 81 19.27 -9.33 -15.61
CA LEU A 81 18.28 -8.28 -15.35
C LEU A 81 18.94 -6.91 -15.23
N VAL A 82 18.49 -5.97 -16.05
CA VAL A 82 18.90 -4.56 -15.95
C VAL A 82 17.99 -3.85 -14.94
N THR A 83 18.58 -3.40 -13.84
CA THR A 83 17.84 -2.70 -12.79
C THR A 83 17.85 -1.19 -13.02
N LEU A 84 16.66 -0.61 -13.20
CA LEU A 84 16.45 0.84 -13.24
C LEU A 84 15.80 1.27 -11.93
N ALA A 85 16.54 1.94 -11.06
CA ALA A 85 16.06 2.36 -9.76
C ALA A 85 15.88 3.87 -9.68
N SER A 86 14.73 4.32 -9.16
CA SER A 86 14.55 5.72 -8.81
C SER A 86 15.45 6.09 -7.63
N PRO A 87 16.09 7.28 -7.63
CA PRO A 87 16.84 7.78 -6.47
C PRO A 87 15.93 8.00 -5.24
N HIS A 88 14.62 7.93 -5.42
CA HIS A 88 13.61 8.07 -4.36
C HIS A 88 13.00 6.73 -3.94
N LEU A 89 13.61 5.62 -4.29
CA LEU A 89 13.18 4.29 -3.86
C LEU A 89 13.09 4.25 -2.32
N HIS A 90 12.01 3.68 -1.78
CA HIS A 90 11.71 3.62 -0.34
C HIS A 90 11.50 4.99 0.35
N HIS A 91 11.28 6.06 -0.39
CA HIS A 91 10.96 7.37 0.18
C HIS A 91 9.47 7.67 0.08
N LEU A 92 8.95 8.32 1.12
CA LEU A 92 7.60 8.86 1.08
C LEU A 92 7.53 10.11 0.19
N PRO A 93 6.36 10.40 -0.40
CA PRO A 93 6.16 11.61 -1.19
C PRO A 93 6.54 12.88 -0.41
N ARG A 94 7.14 13.86 -1.08
CA ARG A 94 7.63 15.09 -0.44
C ARG A 94 6.54 15.89 0.28
N ARG A 95 5.30 15.82 -0.20
CA ARG A 95 4.15 16.56 0.33
C ARG A 95 3.30 15.72 1.30
N LEU A 96 3.84 14.58 1.77
CA LEU A 96 3.21 13.76 2.78
C LEU A 96 3.68 14.19 4.16
N SER A 97 2.72 14.55 5.01
CA SER A 97 2.93 14.80 6.45
C SER A 97 2.60 13.55 7.24
N VAL A 98 3.33 13.29 8.32
CA VAL A 98 3.03 12.19 9.24
C VAL A 98 2.75 12.76 10.62
N MET A 99 1.59 12.42 11.17
CA MET A 99 1.15 12.79 12.51
C MET A 99 1.07 11.56 13.39
N PHE A 100 1.38 11.72 14.66
CA PHE A 100 1.28 10.69 15.68
C PHE A 100 0.24 11.07 16.69
N VAL A 101 -0.68 10.15 16.96
CA VAL A 101 -1.77 10.34 17.91
C VAL A 101 -1.69 9.23 18.96
N ASP A 102 -1.68 9.62 20.22
CA ASP A 102 -1.83 8.65 21.33
C ASP A 102 -3.29 8.20 21.42
N PRO A 103 -3.59 6.92 21.17
CA PRO A 103 -4.94 6.38 21.30
C PRO A 103 -5.31 6.11 22.75
N SER A 104 -5.08 7.06 23.68
CA SER A 104 -5.40 6.91 25.10
C SER A 104 -6.84 6.40 25.28
N GLY A 105 -6.98 5.18 25.79
CA GLY A 105 -8.27 4.50 25.92
C GLY A 105 -8.62 3.64 24.68
N SER A 106 -9.63 4.01 23.90
CA SER A 106 -10.10 3.27 22.73
C SER A 106 -9.51 3.82 21.43
N LYS A 107 -8.99 2.94 20.58
CA LYS A 107 -8.54 3.30 19.24
C LYS A 107 -9.64 3.84 18.37
N GLU A 108 -10.84 3.27 18.49
CA GLU A 108 -12.02 3.69 17.76
C GLU A 108 -12.41 5.13 18.12
N LEU A 109 -12.32 5.47 19.40
CA LEU A 109 -12.59 6.84 19.86
C LEU A 109 -11.51 7.82 19.37
N ALA A 110 -10.25 7.41 19.35
CA ALA A 110 -9.17 8.24 18.82
C ALA A 110 -9.35 8.48 17.32
N VAL A 111 -9.71 7.43 16.55
CA VAL A 111 -10.06 7.56 15.13
C VAL A 111 -11.22 8.54 14.93
N LEU A 112 -12.26 8.41 15.71
CA LEU A 112 -13.43 9.31 15.62
C LEU A 112 -13.05 10.77 15.88
N LYS A 113 -12.24 11.04 16.91
CA LYS A 113 -11.73 12.39 17.20
C LYS A 113 -10.95 12.98 16.03
N GLU A 114 -10.09 12.18 15.40
CA GLU A 114 -9.32 12.62 14.24
C GLU A 114 -10.19 12.82 13.00
N LEU A 115 -11.21 12.01 12.77
CA LEU A 115 -12.20 12.23 11.72
C LEU A 115 -12.93 13.57 11.93
N PHE A 116 -13.39 13.86 13.14
CA PHE A 116 -14.00 15.16 13.46
C PHE A 116 -13.01 16.31 13.19
N ARG A 117 -11.75 16.16 13.60
CA ARG A 117 -10.73 17.19 13.34
C ARG A 117 -10.57 17.45 11.85
N VAL A 118 -10.50 16.40 11.01
CA VAL A 118 -10.42 16.56 9.55
C VAL A 118 -11.66 17.26 9.00
N PHE A 119 -12.84 16.82 9.42
CA PHE A 119 -14.10 17.31 8.85
C PHE A 119 -14.46 18.74 9.29
N THR A 120 -13.94 19.21 10.42
CA THR A 120 -14.13 20.57 10.92
C THR A 120 -12.99 21.53 10.56
N THR A 121 -11.92 21.03 9.93
CA THR A 121 -10.80 21.87 9.50
C THR A 121 -11.19 22.61 8.22
N PRO A 122 -11.13 23.96 8.18
CA PRO A 122 -11.40 24.73 6.96
C PRO A 122 -10.48 24.31 5.81
N GLY A 123 -11.03 24.14 4.61
CA GLY A 123 -10.34 23.68 3.42
C GLY A 123 -10.23 22.15 3.28
N CYS A 124 -10.81 21.39 4.22
CA CYS A 124 -10.87 19.92 4.17
C CYS A 124 -12.31 19.41 3.93
N GLU A 125 -13.22 20.26 3.48
CA GLU A 125 -14.66 19.95 3.32
C GLU A 125 -14.90 18.77 2.37
N HIS A 126 -14.00 18.58 1.40
CA HIS A 126 -14.08 17.50 0.40
C HIS A 126 -13.02 16.42 0.58
N ASP A 127 -12.21 16.50 1.63
CA ASP A 127 -11.15 15.52 1.86
C ASP A 127 -11.74 14.15 2.22
N GLN A 128 -11.19 13.12 1.60
CA GLN A 128 -11.48 11.73 1.90
C GLN A 128 -10.43 11.15 2.85
N VAL A 129 -10.87 10.22 3.69
CA VAL A 129 -10.07 9.52 4.69
C VAL A 129 -10.09 8.03 4.42
N LEU A 130 -8.92 7.41 4.27
CA LEU A 130 -8.73 5.98 4.14
C LEU A 130 -8.16 5.42 5.44
N ILE A 131 -8.85 4.46 6.05
CA ILE A 131 -8.48 3.86 7.34
C ILE A 131 -8.09 2.41 7.13
N PHE A 132 -6.84 2.07 7.37
CA PHE A 132 -6.35 0.71 7.27
C PHE A 132 -6.40 -0.01 8.62
N ARG A 133 -7.01 -1.18 8.63
CA ARG A 133 -7.00 -2.10 9.76
C ARG A 133 -6.24 -3.38 9.39
N ASP A 134 -5.61 -4.04 10.36
CA ASP A 134 -4.82 -5.25 10.12
C ASP A 134 -5.67 -6.51 9.88
N LYS A 135 -6.92 -6.52 10.35
CA LYS A 135 -7.79 -7.69 10.28
C LYS A 135 -9.20 -7.30 9.82
N ARG A 136 -9.86 -8.22 9.10
CA ARG A 136 -11.27 -8.08 8.70
C ARG A 136 -12.18 -7.80 9.90
N SER A 137 -12.03 -8.56 11.00
CA SER A 137 -12.79 -8.33 12.23
C SER A 137 -12.60 -6.93 12.82
N SER A 138 -11.40 -6.35 12.68
CA SER A 138 -11.14 -4.98 13.13
C SER A 138 -11.79 -3.93 12.22
N VAL A 139 -11.92 -4.21 10.91
CA VAL A 139 -12.71 -3.38 9.98
C VAL A 139 -14.17 -3.37 10.40
N GLU A 140 -14.75 -4.55 10.63
CA GLU A 140 -16.15 -4.69 11.05
C GLU A 140 -16.43 -4.04 12.41
N GLN A 141 -15.50 -4.15 13.36
CA GLN A 141 -15.60 -3.50 14.67
C GLN A 141 -15.64 -1.98 14.53
N LEU A 142 -14.71 -1.40 13.76
CA LEU A 142 -14.66 0.04 13.53
C LEU A 142 -15.89 0.51 12.75
N SER A 143 -16.33 -0.25 11.73
CA SER A 143 -17.54 0.07 10.96
C SER A 143 -18.77 0.16 11.86
N ARG A 144 -19.01 -0.86 12.71
CA ARG A 144 -20.12 -0.82 13.69
C ARG A 144 -20.04 0.39 14.62
N PHE A 145 -18.83 0.71 15.09
CA PHE A 145 -18.59 1.85 15.97
C PHE A 145 -18.91 3.19 15.29
N LEU A 146 -18.56 3.35 14.02
CA LEU A 146 -18.84 4.54 13.21
C LEU A 146 -20.32 4.66 12.89
N SER A 147 -20.99 3.55 12.50
CA SER A 147 -22.44 3.52 12.24
C SER A 147 -23.26 3.93 13.46
N GLN A 148 -22.89 3.47 14.66
CA GLN A 148 -23.56 3.86 15.92
C GLN A 148 -23.45 5.35 16.22
N ARG A 149 -22.58 6.08 15.54
CA ARG A 149 -22.32 7.52 15.71
C ARG A 149 -22.71 8.34 14.49
N ASN A 150 -23.49 7.73 13.58
CA ASN A 150 -23.96 8.36 12.35
C ASN A 150 -22.83 8.93 11.48
N VAL A 151 -21.68 8.26 11.44
CA VAL A 151 -20.59 8.58 10.52
C VAL A 151 -20.74 7.74 9.26
N ASP A 152 -21.06 8.39 8.14
CA ASP A 152 -21.16 7.73 6.84
C ASP A 152 -19.81 7.23 6.39
N HIS A 153 -19.74 5.94 6.02
CA HIS A 153 -18.51 5.30 5.60
C HIS A 153 -18.76 4.08 4.72
N VAL A 154 -17.77 3.72 3.93
CA VAL A 154 -17.68 2.44 3.25
C VAL A 154 -16.75 1.53 4.07
N ALA A 155 -17.19 0.32 4.38
CA ALA A 155 -16.34 -0.73 4.95
C ALA A 155 -16.15 -1.84 3.93
N TRP A 156 -14.90 -2.08 3.49
CA TRP A 156 -14.63 -3.05 2.43
C TRP A 156 -13.45 -3.97 2.79
N THR A 157 -13.62 -5.27 2.58
CA THR A 157 -12.63 -6.29 2.94
C THR A 157 -12.32 -7.30 1.83
N GLY A 158 -12.70 -6.99 0.59
CA GLY A 158 -12.53 -7.84 -0.58
C GLY A 158 -13.86 -8.17 -1.25
N GLU A 159 -13.81 -8.55 -2.52
CA GLU A 159 -14.96 -9.06 -3.26
C GLU A 159 -15.32 -10.47 -2.78
N GLY A 160 -16.58 -10.84 -2.88
CA GLY A 160 -17.10 -12.11 -2.37
C GLY A 160 -17.61 -11.99 -0.94
N SER A 161 -18.37 -10.92 -0.68
CA SER A 161 -19.04 -10.77 0.59
C SER A 161 -19.97 -11.94 0.83
N ASP A 162 -19.58 -12.81 1.73
CA ASP A 162 -20.58 -13.57 2.47
C ASP A 162 -21.67 -12.59 2.92
N ARG A 163 -22.93 -12.87 2.61
CA ARG A 163 -24.10 -12.08 3.06
C ARG A 163 -24.13 -11.89 4.58
N LYS A 164 -23.23 -12.56 5.31
CA LYS A 164 -23.05 -12.49 6.77
C LYS A 164 -22.08 -11.38 7.20
N THR A 165 -21.22 -10.84 6.31
CA THR A 165 -20.32 -9.76 6.66
C THR A 165 -21.00 -8.42 6.38
N ARG A 166 -21.08 -7.56 7.41
CA ARG A 166 -21.63 -6.19 7.29
C ARG A 166 -20.65 -5.23 6.60
N THR A 167 -20.05 -5.68 5.50
CA THR A 167 -19.13 -4.87 4.68
C THR A 167 -19.83 -4.41 3.43
N SER A 168 -19.48 -3.25 2.94
CA SER A 168 -20.06 -2.69 1.73
C SER A 168 -19.75 -3.57 0.54
N PRO A 169 -20.70 -3.88 -0.33
CA PRO A 169 -20.50 -4.75 -1.49
C PRO A 169 -19.65 -4.09 -2.58
N SER A 170 -19.48 -2.77 -2.52
CA SER A 170 -18.78 -2.01 -3.55
C SER A 170 -17.99 -0.84 -2.98
N LEU A 171 -16.87 -0.53 -3.62
CA LEU A 171 -16.08 0.68 -3.39
C LEU A 171 -16.61 1.90 -4.15
N ALA A 172 -17.50 1.68 -5.12
CA ALA A 172 -17.96 2.73 -6.03
C ALA A 172 -18.44 4.02 -5.32
N PRO A 173 -19.20 3.96 -4.20
CA PRO A 173 -19.63 5.18 -3.51
C PRO A 173 -18.49 6.04 -2.99
N PHE A 174 -17.39 5.40 -2.52
CA PHE A 174 -16.21 6.12 -2.07
C PHE A 174 -15.36 6.64 -3.23
N LEU A 175 -15.20 5.84 -4.28
CA LEU A 175 -14.40 6.20 -5.46
C LEU A 175 -15.04 7.33 -6.28
N ALA A 176 -16.36 7.46 -6.23
CA ALA A 176 -17.09 8.54 -6.90
C ALA A 176 -16.71 9.94 -6.38
N GLY A 177 -16.17 10.03 -5.16
CA GLY A 177 -15.75 11.28 -4.55
C GLY A 177 -16.88 12.14 -4.01
N PRO A 178 -16.57 13.31 -3.44
CA PRO A 178 -17.56 14.23 -2.89
C PRO A 178 -18.48 14.83 -3.95
N SER A 179 -19.65 15.20 -3.54
CA SER A 179 -20.86 15.44 -4.34
C SER A 179 -20.81 16.49 -5.44
N GLU A 180 -19.84 17.37 -5.54
CA GLU A 180 -19.72 18.27 -6.72
C GLU A 180 -19.52 17.49 -8.03
N TYR A 181 -18.92 16.31 -7.95
CA TYR A 181 -18.78 15.42 -9.11
C TYR A 181 -20.05 14.60 -9.38
N LEU A 182 -20.89 14.42 -8.33
CA LEU A 182 -22.10 13.61 -8.35
C LEU A 182 -23.40 14.41 -8.53
N ALA A 183 -23.38 15.72 -8.47
CA ALA A 183 -24.56 16.58 -8.65
C ALA A 183 -25.29 16.32 -9.97
N ARG A 184 -24.68 15.59 -10.89
CA ARG A 184 -25.30 15.14 -12.16
C ARG A 184 -25.92 13.74 -12.11
N ARG A 185 -25.74 12.94 -11.02
CA ARG A 185 -26.13 11.51 -10.99
C ARG A 185 -26.72 10.97 -9.68
N SER A 186 -26.72 11.70 -8.58
CA SER A 186 -27.30 11.23 -7.31
C SER A 186 -28.54 11.99 -6.92
N PRO A 187 -29.49 11.34 -6.22
CA PRO A 187 -30.65 12.03 -5.65
C PRO A 187 -30.18 13.15 -4.74
N PRO A 188 -30.86 14.30 -4.70
CA PRO A 188 -30.49 15.41 -3.81
C PRO A 188 -30.56 14.94 -2.35
N GLY A 189 -29.47 15.12 -1.61
CA GLY A 189 -29.38 14.83 -0.19
C GLY A 189 -28.52 13.63 0.24
N GLN A 190 -27.89 12.90 -0.69
CA GLN A 190 -26.92 11.85 -0.35
C GLN A 190 -25.52 12.27 -0.82
N ASP A 191 -24.73 12.77 0.12
CA ASP A 191 -23.31 12.97 -0.11
C ASP A 191 -22.58 11.62 -0.19
N ALA A 192 -21.59 11.51 -1.09
CA ALA A 192 -20.76 10.31 -1.13
C ALA A 192 -19.98 10.15 0.19
N PRO A 193 -19.87 8.93 0.74
CA PRO A 193 -19.17 8.69 1.97
C PRO A 193 -17.71 9.11 1.85
N ARG A 194 -17.24 9.92 2.79
CA ARG A 194 -15.86 10.45 2.81
C ARG A 194 -14.88 9.56 3.55
N VAL A 195 -15.34 8.48 4.16
CA VAL A 195 -14.53 7.54 4.94
C VAL A 195 -14.58 6.16 4.31
N LEU A 196 -13.40 5.57 4.10
CA LEU A 196 -13.26 4.16 3.72
C LEU A 196 -12.47 3.42 4.80
N VAL A 197 -13.05 2.35 5.34
CA VAL A 197 -12.39 1.43 6.27
C VAL A 197 -12.08 0.13 5.56
N THR A 198 -10.81 -0.28 5.55
CA THR A 198 -10.39 -1.46 4.81
C THR A 198 -9.18 -2.17 5.45
N THR A 199 -8.77 -3.28 4.85
CA THR A 199 -7.51 -3.97 5.15
C THR A 199 -6.41 -3.60 4.17
N SER A 200 -5.21 -4.19 4.32
CA SER A 200 -4.08 -4.03 3.39
C SER A 200 -4.37 -4.46 1.94
N LEU A 201 -5.48 -5.14 1.67
CA LEU A 201 -5.89 -5.46 0.30
C LEU A 201 -5.94 -4.23 -0.62
N LEU A 202 -6.31 -3.06 -0.08
CA LEU A 202 -6.33 -1.81 -0.84
C LEU A 202 -5.04 -0.98 -0.70
N SER A 203 -4.00 -1.52 -0.09
CA SER A 203 -2.72 -0.82 -0.01
C SER A 203 -1.95 -0.79 -1.34
N ARG A 204 -2.43 -1.49 -2.36
CA ARG A 204 -1.81 -1.62 -3.69
C ARG A 204 -2.86 -1.61 -4.79
N GLY A 205 -2.45 -1.32 -6.03
CA GLY A 205 -3.25 -1.49 -7.24
C GLY A 205 -4.39 -0.49 -7.49
N LEU A 206 -4.81 0.33 -6.51
CA LEU A 206 -5.91 1.27 -6.70
C LEU A 206 -5.44 2.73 -6.66
N ASP A 207 -6.05 3.55 -7.51
CA ASP A 207 -5.98 5.00 -7.43
C ASP A 207 -7.30 5.55 -6.88
N PHE A 208 -7.20 6.24 -5.76
CA PHE A 208 -8.37 6.80 -5.05
C PHE A 208 -8.74 8.22 -5.50
N GLY A 209 -8.08 8.72 -6.53
CA GLY A 209 -8.36 10.06 -7.06
C GLY A 209 -7.84 11.22 -6.20
N PRO A 210 -8.29 12.44 -6.50
CA PRO A 210 -7.70 13.67 -5.96
C PRO A 210 -8.11 14.00 -4.52
N PHE A 211 -9.21 13.45 -4.05
CA PHE A 211 -9.80 13.81 -2.76
C PHE A 211 -9.21 13.03 -1.59
N LEU A 212 -8.54 11.89 -1.85
CA LEU A 212 -7.87 11.15 -0.79
C LEU A 212 -6.65 11.90 -0.27
N ARG A 213 -6.85 12.59 0.84
CA ARG A 213 -5.81 13.40 1.51
C ARG A 213 -5.31 12.78 2.80
N HIS A 214 -6.11 11.95 3.46
CA HIS A 214 -5.80 11.43 4.78
C HIS A 214 -5.76 9.91 4.78
N VAL A 215 -4.71 9.34 5.38
CA VAL A 215 -4.58 7.90 5.62
C VAL A 215 -4.40 7.68 7.11
N PHE A 216 -5.28 6.90 7.72
CA PHE A 216 -5.24 6.57 9.14
C PHE A 216 -4.74 5.14 9.35
N LEU A 217 -3.81 4.96 10.27
CA LEU A 217 -3.15 3.69 10.58
C LEU A 217 -3.32 3.34 12.08
N PRO A 218 -4.53 2.91 12.51
CA PRO A 218 -4.80 2.66 13.93
C PRO A 218 -4.05 1.47 14.51
N ASP A 219 -3.60 0.53 13.67
CA ASP A 219 -2.96 -0.71 14.12
C ASP A 219 -1.44 -0.72 13.93
N ALA A 220 -0.81 0.38 13.48
CA ALA A 220 0.60 0.45 13.13
C ALA A 220 1.59 0.07 14.26
N GLY A 221 1.18 0.13 15.52
CA GLY A 221 2.06 -0.16 16.67
C GLY A 221 2.04 -1.61 17.19
N ARG A 222 1.22 -2.50 16.65
CA ARG A 222 0.94 -3.80 17.29
C ARG A 222 1.97 -4.92 17.09
N ASN A 223 2.81 -4.89 16.06
CA ASN A 223 3.55 -6.08 15.61
C ASN A 223 5.06 -6.11 15.83
N THR A 224 5.60 -5.37 16.78
CA THR A 224 7.06 -5.22 16.97
C THR A 224 7.76 -6.41 17.65
N LYS A 225 7.07 -7.53 17.96
CA LYS A 225 7.63 -8.54 18.87
C LYS A 225 8.17 -9.84 18.27
N ARG A 226 8.04 -10.13 16.96
CA ARG A 226 8.29 -11.51 16.48
C ARG A 226 9.50 -11.80 15.61
N SER A 227 10.00 -10.92 14.79
CA SER A 227 11.29 -11.07 14.08
C SER A 227 11.70 -9.80 13.34
N VAL A 228 12.99 -9.69 12.98
CA VAL A 228 13.51 -8.60 12.13
C VAL A 228 12.87 -8.64 10.73
N HIS A 229 12.58 -9.84 10.19
CA HIS A 229 11.89 -10.01 8.92
C HIS A 229 10.45 -9.48 8.98
N ALA A 230 9.69 -9.83 10.01
CA ALA A 230 8.34 -9.30 10.20
C ALA A 230 8.32 -7.78 10.37
N ALA A 231 9.34 -7.20 11.01
CA ALA A 231 9.45 -5.74 11.17
C ALA A 231 9.70 -5.03 9.83
N ASN A 232 10.50 -5.62 8.94
CA ASN A 232 10.79 -5.05 7.62
C ASN A 232 9.58 -5.13 6.70
N ASN A 233 8.88 -6.26 6.63
CA ASN A 233 7.66 -6.40 5.83
C ASN A 233 6.57 -5.42 6.31
N ASN A 234 6.42 -5.26 7.61
CA ASN A 234 5.49 -4.29 8.18
C ASN A 234 5.86 -2.82 7.84
N ALA A 235 7.16 -2.50 7.75
CA ALA A 235 7.60 -1.16 7.36
C ALA A 235 7.30 -0.87 5.88
N LEU A 236 7.53 -1.84 4.99
CA LEU A 236 7.18 -1.73 3.58
C LEU A 236 5.66 -1.59 3.39
N GLU A 237 4.89 -2.39 4.11
CA GLU A 237 3.43 -2.28 4.10
C GLU A 237 2.94 -0.90 4.56
N LEU A 238 3.56 -0.32 5.60
CA LEU A 238 3.26 1.05 6.01
C LEU A 238 3.57 2.07 4.92
N LEU A 239 4.67 1.91 4.17
CA LEU A 239 5.00 2.77 3.05
C LEU A 239 3.95 2.66 1.93
N HIS A 240 3.50 1.44 1.60
CA HIS A 240 2.45 1.22 0.61
C HIS A 240 1.11 1.82 1.04
N ARG A 241 0.73 1.64 2.31
CA ARG A 241 -0.49 2.25 2.87
C ARG A 241 -0.39 3.78 2.88
N ALA A 242 0.72 4.33 3.37
CA ALA A 242 0.98 5.78 3.42
C ALA A 242 1.00 6.40 2.01
N GLY A 243 1.58 5.71 1.04
CA GLY A 243 1.67 6.13 -0.35
C GLY A 243 0.34 6.14 -1.11
N ARG A 244 -0.80 5.84 -0.48
CA ARG A 244 -2.12 6.02 -1.09
C ARG A 244 -2.53 7.49 -1.16
N SER A 245 -2.03 8.35 -0.26
CA SER A 245 -2.23 9.80 -0.35
C SER A 245 -0.98 10.51 -0.90
N ALA A 246 -1.07 11.82 -1.08
CA ALA A 246 -0.01 12.68 -1.63
C ALA A 246 0.50 12.26 -3.03
N ARG A 247 -0.35 11.65 -3.84
CA ARG A 247 -0.06 11.25 -5.22
C ARG A 247 -0.17 12.43 -6.19
N ALA A 248 0.48 12.31 -7.35
CA ALA A 248 0.43 13.31 -8.41
C ALA A 248 0.77 14.74 -7.94
N GLY A 249 1.74 14.89 -7.03
CA GLY A 249 2.20 16.18 -6.52
C GLY A 249 1.26 16.85 -5.51
N ARG A 250 0.21 16.18 -5.06
CA ARG A 250 -0.73 16.68 -4.04
C ARG A 250 -0.17 16.55 -2.63
N SER A 251 -0.74 17.32 -1.68
CA SER A 251 -0.44 17.14 -0.25
C SER A 251 -1.26 16.00 0.34
N GLY A 252 -0.76 15.37 1.38
CA GLY A 252 -1.46 14.34 2.12
C GLY A 252 -0.98 14.24 3.57
N THR A 253 -1.78 13.59 4.41
CA THR A 253 -1.46 13.38 5.82
C THR A 253 -1.66 11.92 6.18
N VAL A 254 -0.67 11.32 6.82
CA VAL A 254 -0.78 10.00 7.46
C VAL A 254 -0.89 10.19 8.95
N VAL A 255 -1.94 9.64 9.56
CA VAL A 255 -2.15 9.66 11.01
C VAL A 255 -1.88 8.27 11.55
N VAL A 256 -0.91 8.16 12.42
CA VAL A 256 -0.49 6.91 13.05
C VAL A 256 -0.90 6.92 14.51
N PHE A 257 -1.65 5.91 14.93
CA PHE A 257 -2.16 5.81 16.30
C PHE A 257 -1.25 4.87 17.11
N ASP A 258 -0.30 5.45 17.85
CA ASP A 258 0.65 4.69 18.67
C ASP A 258 0.98 5.42 19.98
N LYS A 259 0.94 4.69 21.08
CA LYS A 259 1.33 5.19 22.42
C LYS A 259 2.83 5.46 22.55
N SER A 260 3.66 4.83 21.75
CA SER A 260 5.13 4.96 21.83
C SER A 260 5.70 6.08 20.99
N SER A 261 4.86 6.97 20.50
CA SER A 261 5.11 7.92 19.42
C SER A 261 6.04 9.09 19.73
N ALA A 262 6.87 9.02 20.76
CA ALA A 262 8.00 9.93 20.86
C ALA A 262 9.10 9.47 19.88
N PRO A 263 9.44 10.26 18.82
CA PRO A 263 10.57 9.95 17.96
C PRO A 263 11.86 9.89 18.81
N GLY A 264 12.57 8.76 18.75
CA GLY A 264 13.86 8.59 19.42
C GLY A 264 13.96 7.46 20.45
N LYS A 265 12.88 6.75 20.77
CA LYS A 265 12.96 5.57 21.65
C LYS A 265 13.24 4.29 20.87
N SER A 266 14.43 4.19 20.30
CA SER A 266 14.95 2.94 19.74
C SER A 266 15.17 1.93 20.88
N LYS A 267 14.55 0.74 20.79
CA LYS A 267 14.85 -0.33 21.75
C LYS A 267 16.15 -1.02 21.37
N VAL A 268 17.15 -0.90 22.20
CA VAL A 268 18.40 -1.67 22.09
C VAL A 268 18.09 -3.12 22.51
N LEU A 269 18.25 -4.06 21.58
CA LEU A 269 18.19 -5.48 21.92
C LEU A 269 19.50 -5.90 22.57
N ILE A 270 19.38 -6.37 23.81
CA ILE A 270 20.49 -6.93 24.57
C ILE A 270 20.30 -8.46 24.59
N ASN A 271 21.35 -9.23 24.28
CA ASN A 271 21.32 -10.69 24.41
C ASN A 271 21.34 -11.10 25.90
N ARG A 272 21.13 -12.41 26.19
CA ARG A 272 21.18 -12.94 27.58
C ARG A 272 22.50 -12.71 28.28
N ARG A 273 23.56 -12.30 27.58
CA ARG A 273 24.90 -11.96 28.12
C ARG A 273 25.13 -10.46 28.23
N GLY A 274 24.09 -9.61 28.13
CA GLY A 274 24.20 -8.17 28.26
C GLY A 274 24.84 -7.43 27.08
N GLN A 275 25.17 -8.13 25.97
CA GLN A 275 25.78 -7.52 24.79
C GLN A 275 24.72 -6.94 23.85
N LYS A 276 24.98 -5.77 23.27
CA LYS A 276 24.13 -5.14 22.27
C LYS A 276 24.06 -6.00 21.01
N LYS A 277 22.92 -6.61 20.72
CA LYS A 277 22.69 -7.46 19.55
C LYS A 277 22.19 -6.67 18.34
N GLY A 278 21.86 -5.43 18.51
CA GLY A 278 21.35 -4.52 17.47
C GLY A 278 20.36 -3.51 18.04
N VAL A 279 20.08 -2.50 17.23
CA VAL A 279 19.02 -1.53 17.52
C VAL A 279 17.82 -1.95 16.70
N VAL A 280 16.75 -2.44 17.34
CA VAL A 280 15.47 -2.60 16.65
C VAL A 280 14.86 -1.22 16.53
N ARG A 281 14.94 -0.68 15.35
CA ARG A 281 14.16 0.50 15.00
C ARG A 281 12.71 0.07 14.88
N GLY A 282 11.82 0.71 15.63
CA GLY A 282 10.38 0.51 15.48
C GLY A 282 9.94 0.85 14.06
N GLN A 283 8.80 0.35 13.62
CA GLN A 283 8.19 0.72 12.32
C GLN A 283 8.15 2.23 12.14
N MET A 284 7.98 2.94 13.23
CA MET A 284 7.96 4.38 13.32
C MET A 284 9.30 5.03 13.01
N ASP A 285 10.40 4.46 13.51
CA ASP A 285 11.75 4.96 13.22
C ASP A 285 12.09 4.79 11.74
N LEU A 286 11.61 3.71 11.09
CA LEU A 286 11.77 3.49 9.66
C LEU A 286 10.94 4.48 8.84
N LEU A 287 9.70 4.77 9.25
CA LEU A 287 8.85 5.77 8.61
C LEU A 287 9.47 7.17 8.76
N VAL A 288 9.93 7.53 9.97
CA VAL A 288 10.61 8.80 10.24
C VAL A 288 11.95 8.89 9.50
N GLN A 289 12.68 7.79 9.38
CA GLN A 289 13.92 7.72 8.62
C GLN A 289 13.66 7.89 7.11
N ALA A 290 12.61 7.25 6.58
CA ALA A 290 12.18 7.42 5.19
C ALA A 290 11.77 8.88 4.89
N LEU A 291 11.26 9.60 5.89
CA LEU A 291 10.94 11.04 5.79
C LEU A 291 12.20 11.93 5.86
N ARG A 292 13.20 11.55 6.67
CA ARG A 292 14.40 12.34 6.99
C ARG A 292 15.61 11.99 6.14
N ALA A 293 15.56 10.94 5.32
CA ALA A 293 16.69 10.54 4.50
C ALA A 293 17.19 11.72 3.66
N PRO A 294 18.51 12.03 3.69
CA PRO A 294 19.07 13.13 2.91
C PRO A 294 18.80 12.88 1.43
N ARG A 295 18.30 13.92 0.77
CA ARG A 295 17.96 13.86 -0.66
C ARG A 295 19.23 13.58 -1.44
N PRO A 296 19.30 12.49 -2.26
CA PRO A 296 20.41 12.34 -3.16
C PRO A 296 20.45 13.57 -4.09
N ARG A 297 21.60 14.24 -4.14
CA ARG A 297 21.83 15.32 -5.11
C ARG A 297 21.60 14.73 -6.50
N ARG A 298 20.77 15.40 -7.33
CA ARG A 298 20.51 15.01 -8.71
C ARG A 298 21.85 14.83 -9.44
N ARG A 299 22.31 13.60 -9.59
CA ARG A 299 23.26 13.23 -10.65
C ARG A 299 22.47 12.31 -11.57
N TRP A 300 22.03 12.84 -12.71
CA TRP A 300 21.69 12.01 -13.85
C TRP A 300 22.94 11.21 -14.21
N PRO A 301 22.81 9.92 -14.62
CA PRO A 301 23.95 9.23 -15.19
C PRO A 301 24.48 10.06 -16.36
N PRO A 302 25.81 10.14 -16.52
CA PRO A 302 26.40 10.85 -17.64
C PRO A 302 25.85 10.24 -18.93
N GLN A 303 25.39 11.10 -19.84
CA GLN A 303 25.06 10.68 -21.21
C GLN A 303 26.24 9.87 -21.72
N ARG A 304 26.01 8.61 -22.09
CA ARG A 304 27.03 7.82 -22.82
C ARG A 304 27.33 8.61 -24.09
N LYS A 305 28.55 9.14 -24.18
CA LYS A 305 29.08 9.66 -25.42
C LYS A 305 28.92 8.56 -26.47
N GLY A 306 28.25 8.90 -27.57
CA GLY A 306 28.03 7.98 -28.66
C GLY A 306 29.34 7.33 -29.08
N VAL A 307 29.28 6.01 -29.24
CA VAL A 307 30.33 5.28 -29.99
C VAL A 307 30.10 5.69 -31.44
N SER A 308 30.96 6.56 -31.96
CA SER A 308 31.11 6.75 -33.40
C SER A 308 31.68 5.48 -34.00
N THR A 309 30.96 4.89 -34.92
CA THR A 309 31.38 3.84 -35.83
C THR A 309 32.66 4.20 -36.54
#